data_ba5aeb696d5d45ba9b3ca0d8b4cfd3c8
#
_entry.id   ba5aeb696d5d45ba9b3ca0d8b4cfd3c8
#
_cell.length_a   1.000
_cell.length_b   1.000
_cell.length_c   1.000
_cell.angle_alpha   90.00
_cell.angle_beta   90.00
_cell.angle_gamma   90.00
#
_symmetry.space_group_name_H-M   'P 1'
#
loop_
_entity.id
_entity.type
_entity.pdbx_description
1 polymer ?
#
loop_
_entity_poly.entity_id
_entity_poly.type
_entity_poly.pdbx_seq_one_letter_code
_entity_poly.pdbx_strand_id
1 'polypeptide(L)'
;MKTQRLFSILLFLLFISVHTYAQPQLTEPIPSLKPGKYQKDQIKRKYGMFIHFGINTFHNEEWTDGSKPAASYMPSRIDARQWVETAKKAGMKYIILVTKHHEGFCLWDSKYTEYDVANSGNQTNVVEEVAKECKRQGIELGLYYSLWDRTQNADVKDLSKDEAYNKYMLGQINELIDMVQKHTKIVEFWFDGGWEKSNQRWPIQQLYSTIKAKAPQCQVGINWSIGLPDNPDYHPVLPENQKEGFPIRYFPSAFRLGDPYLPATPDPKLFTHNGKTYYMPWESTVCISGKWFYHTEDTTYKTVDELAGLYVKATAQDNILILNTPPNRDGQLRERDVKLLTDLAKKLNLK
;
A
#
# COMPACT_ATOMS: atom_id res chain seq x y z
N MET A 1 -38.87 -12.55 -76.73
CA MET A 1 -38.98 -12.80 -75.31
C MET A 1 -37.57 -12.63 -74.74
N LYS A 2 -37.30 -11.52 -74.06
CA LYS A 2 -36.01 -11.25 -73.37
C LYS A 2 -36.26 -11.24 -71.86
N THR A 3 -35.74 -12.23 -71.14
CA THR A 3 -35.79 -12.34 -69.70
C THR A 3 -34.70 -11.47 -69.09
N GLN A 4 -35.06 -10.43 -68.40
CA GLN A 4 -34.21 -9.64 -67.53
C GLN A 4 -34.02 -10.36 -66.19
N ARG A 5 -32.77 -10.63 -65.84
CA ARG A 5 -32.37 -11.11 -64.50
C ARG A 5 -32.02 -9.88 -63.63
N LEU A 6 -32.85 -9.63 -62.61
CA LEU A 6 -32.50 -8.67 -61.53
C LEU A 6 -31.42 -9.32 -60.63
N PHE A 7 -30.28 -8.64 -60.50
CA PHE A 7 -29.31 -8.91 -59.45
C PHE A 7 -29.59 -8.02 -58.24
N SER A 8 -30.06 -8.61 -57.16
CA SER A 8 -30.17 -7.92 -55.86
C SER A 8 -28.83 -7.96 -55.16
N ILE A 9 -28.18 -6.82 -55.02
CA ILE A 9 -26.96 -6.66 -54.20
C ILE A 9 -27.41 -6.39 -52.77
N LEU A 10 -27.17 -7.35 -51.87
CA LEU A 10 -27.39 -7.22 -50.44
C LEU A 10 -26.15 -6.55 -49.83
N LEU A 11 -26.28 -5.28 -49.46
CA LEU A 11 -25.23 -4.53 -48.75
C LEU A 11 -25.27 -4.90 -47.27
N PHE A 12 -24.34 -5.69 -46.80
CA PHE A 12 -24.12 -5.95 -45.37
C PHE A 12 -23.34 -4.78 -44.76
N LEU A 13 -24.04 -3.89 -44.05
CA LEU A 13 -23.43 -2.86 -43.21
C LEU A 13 -22.94 -3.51 -41.93
N LEU A 14 -21.62 -3.77 -41.85
CA LEU A 14 -20.96 -4.12 -40.60
C LEU A 14 -20.94 -2.88 -39.68
N PHE A 15 -21.80 -2.85 -38.69
CA PHE A 15 -21.67 -1.91 -37.56
C PHE A 15 -20.50 -2.35 -36.67
N ILE A 16 -19.30 -1.78 -36.87
CA ILE A 16 -18.22 -1.86 -35.92
C ILE A 16 -18.59 -0.91 -34.77
N SER A 17 -19.11 -1.45 -33.66
CA SER A 17 -19.27 -0.68 -32.43
C SER A 17 -17.90 -0.42 -31.85
N VAL A 18 -17.36 0.76 -32.14
CA VAL A 18 -16.16 1.26 -31.44
C VAL A 18 -16.59 1.58 -30.01
N HIS A 19 -16.32 0.66 -29.09
CA HIS A 19 -16.41 0.95 -27.67
C HIS A 19 -15.29 1.93 -27.32
N THR A 20 -15.57 3.21 -27.38
CA THR A 20 -14.71 4.22 -26.77
C THR A 20 -14.80 4.02 -25.26
N TYR A 21 -13.80 3.36 -24.69
CA TYR A 21 -13.59 3.43 -23.25
C TYR A 21 -13.32 4.89 -22.93
N ALA A 22 -14.29 5.54 -22.31
CA ALA A 22 -14.09 6.87 -21.75
C ALA A 22 -12.92 6.78 -20.78
N GLN A 23 -11.87 7.56 -21.03
CA GLN A 23 -10.76 7.62 -20.07
C GLN A 23 -11.32 8.09 -18.72
N PRO A 24 -10.97 7.43 -17.62
CA PRO A 24 -11.47 7.83 -16.31
C PRO A 24 -11.13 9.30 -16.08
N GLN A 25 -12.14 10.08 -15.67
CA GLN A 25 -11.92 11.48 -15.33
C GLN A 25 -10.87 11.57 -14.23
N LEU A 26 -9.77 12.27 -14.49
CA LEU A 26 -8.68 12.41 -13.53
C LEU A 26 -9.18 13.16 -12.29
N THR A 27 -8.97 12.56 -11.14
CA THR A 27 -9.41 13.09 -9.84
C THR A 27 -8.19 13.56 -9.06
N GLU A 28 -8.29 14.72 -8.41
CA GLU A 28 -7.24 15.29 -7.57
C GLU A 28 -7.76 15.55 -6.14
N PRO A 29 -6.88 15.61 -5.14
CA PRO A 29 -7.23 16.12 -3.83
C PRO A 29 -7.73 17.57 -3.93
N ILE A 30 -8.66 17.94 -3.07
CA ILE A 30 -9.13 19.32 -2.95
C ILE A 30 -8.10 20.13 -2.18
N PRO A 31 -7.58 21.25 -2.72
CA PRO A 31 -6.68 22.14 -1.99
C PRO A 31 -7.31 22.63 -0.69
N SER A 32 -6.57 22.56 0.41
CA SER A 32 -7.11 22.92 1.73
C SER A 32 -6.00 23.19 2.74
N LEU A 33 -6.24 24.14 3.63
CA LEU A 33 -5.39 24.42 4.80
C LEU A 33 -5.74 23.57 6.03
N LYS A 34 -6.79 22.72 5.91
CA LYS A 34 -7.29 21.87 7.01
C LYS A 34 -7.55 20.48 6.48
N PRO A 35 -7.53 19.45 7.34
CA PRO A 35 -7.81 18.08 6.92
C PRO A 35 -9.22 17.95 6.34
N GLY A 36 -9.32 17.32 5.17
CA GLY A 36 -10.58 16.94 4.55
C GLY A 36 -11.30 15.83 5.34
N LYS A 37 -12.53 15.47 4.92
CA LYS A 37 -13.35 14.47 5.60
C LYS A 37 -12.57 13.16 5.85
N TYR A 38 -12.02 12.56 4.82
CA TYR A 38 -11.35 11.26 4.92
C TYR A 38 -9.97 11.32 5.58
N GLN A 39 -9.29 12.47 5.51
CA GLN A 39 -8.09 12.70 6.31
C GLN A 39 -8.42 12.79 7.81
N LYS A 40 -9.56 13.41 8.18
CA LYS A 40 -10.04 13.40 9.57
C LYS A 40 -10.35 11.99 10.07
N ASP A 41 -10.94 11.15 9.22
CA ASP A 41 -11.19 9.75 9.56
C ASP A 41 -9.86 8.99 9.75
N GLN A 42 -8.85 9.23 8.89
CA GLN A 42 -7.51 8.65 9.03
C GLN A 42 -6.82 9.10 10.33
N ILE A 43 -6.81 10.40 10.62
CA ILE A 43 -6.26 10.96 11.86
C ILE A 43 -6.96 10.38 13.09
N LYS A 44 -8.29 10.17 13.02
CA LYS A 44 -9.06 9.55 14.09
C LYS A 44 -8.72 8.09 14.32
N ARG A 45 -8.38 7.32 13.26
CA ARG A 45 -7.88 5.94 13.41
C ARG A 45 -6.59 5.91 14.22
N LYS A 46 -5.68 6.81 13.95
CA LYS A 46 -4.51 7.15 14.78
C LYS A 46 -3.47 6.06 14.95
N TYR A 47 -3.89 4.78 15.05
CA TYR A 47 -3.03 3.66 15.42
C TYR A 47 -3.42 2.38 14.68
N GLY A 48 -2.44 1.76 14.03
CA GLY A 48 -2.64 0.57 13.21
C GLY A 48 -1.48 -0.42 13.28
N MET A 49 -1.68 -1.59 12.66
CA MET A 49 -0.69 -2.64 12.48
C MET A 49 -0.25 -2.69 11.02
N PHE A 50 1.04 -2.77 10.77
CA PHE A 50 1.57 -3.15 9.47
C PHE A 50 1.95 -4.62 9.48
N ILE A 51 1.62 -5.35 8.44
CA ILE A 51 1.94 -6.76 8.28
C ILE A 51 2.82 -6.94 7.06
N HIS A 52 4.12 -7.13 7.30
CA HIS A 52 5.09 -7.58 6.31
C HIS A 52 5.16 -9.10 6.34
N PHE A 53 4.54 -9.72 5.37
CA PHE A 53 4.55 -11.17 5.16
C PHE A 53 4.67 -11.44 3.65
N GLY A 54 5.36 -12.48 3.26
CA GLY A 54 5.58 -12.80 1.85
C GLY A 54 6.74 -13.75 1.66
N ILE A 55 7.25 -13.88 0.44
CA ILE A 55 8.34 -14.80 0.12
C ILE A 55 9.63 -14.48 0.89
N ASN A 56 9.89 -13.19 1.19
CA ASN A 56 11.04 -12.73 1.97
C ASN A 56 11.13 -13.39 3.35
N THR A 57 9.98 -13.65 3.99
CA THR A 57 9.85 -14.37 5.27
C THR A 57 10.55 -15.73 5.24
N PHE A 58 10.54 -16.42 4.09
CA PHE A 58 11.08 -17.78 3.96
C PHE A 58 12.58 -17.80 3.68
N HIS A 59 13.16 -16.66 3.32
CA HIS A 59 14.58 -16.53 2.97
C HIS A 59 15.42 -15.77 3.99
N ASN A 60 14.83 -15.26 5.08
CA ASN A 60 15.51 -14.36 6.04
C ASN A 60 16.12 -13.13 5.33
N GLU A 61 15.39 -12.56 4.38
CA GLU A 61 15.80 -11.40 3.61
C GLU A 61 14.76 -10.29 3.71
N GLU A 62 15.21 -9.04 3.81
CA GLU A 62 14.30 -7.89 3.77
C GLU A 62 13.84 -7.62 2.34
N TRP A 63 14.75 -7.81 1.37
CA TRP A 63 14.54 -7.52 -0.04
C TRP A 63 15.19 -8.59 -0.90
N THR A 64 14.42 -9.61 -1.28
CA THR A 64 14.86 -10.53 -2.32
C THR A 64 14.81 -9.85 -3.70
N ASP A 65 15.52 -10.41 -4.66
CA ASP A 65 15.65 -9.82 -6.01
C ASP A 65 14.60 -10.30 -7.02
N GLY A 66 13.61 -11.09 -6.57
CA GLY A 66 12.60 -11.70 -7.44
C GLY A 66 13.04 -13.01 -8.08
N SER A 67 14.26 -13.50 -7.79
CA SER A 67 14.77 -14.78 -8.34
C SER A 67 14.36 -16.01 -7.50
N LYS A 68 13.83 -15.81 -6.30
CA LYS A 68 13.41 -16.92 -5.44
C LYS A 68 12.20 -17.64 -6.07
N PRO A 69 12.20 -18.97 -6.18
CA PRO A 69 11.07 -19.68 -6.77
C PRO A 69 9.80 -19.49 -5.94
N ALA A 70 8.67 -19.24 -6.60
CA ALA A 70 7.36 -19.08 -5.93
C ALA A 70 7.04 -20.25 -4.98
N ALA A 71 7.41 -21.49 -5.36
CA ALA A 71 7.25 -22.69 -4.55
C ALA A 71 7.96 -22.63 -3.18
N SER A 72 8.93 -21.72 -2.98
CA SER A 72 9.60 -21.54 -1.68
C SER A 72 8.75 -20.77 -0.66
N TYR A 73 7.68 -20.10 -1.09
CA TYR A 73 6.66 -19.57 -0.19
C TYR A 73 5.75 -20.73 0.24
N MET A 74 5.96 -21.22 1.47
CA MET A 74 5.27 -22.42 1.97
C MET A 74 4.88 -22.31 3.46
N PRO A 75 4.07 -21.30 3.86
CA PRO A 75 3.57 -21.27 5.23
C PRO A 75 2.72 -22.50 5.52
N SER A 76 2.83 -23.05 6.73
CA SER A 76 2.01 -24.19 7.14
C SER A 76 0.51 -23.85 7.18
N ARG A 77 0.20 -22.57 7.42
CA ARG A 77 -1.16 -21.98 7.40
C ARG A 77 -1.08 -20.47 7.23
N ILE A 78 -2.22 -19.83 7.07
CA ILE A 78 -2.38 -18.37 7.14
C ILE A 78 -3.39 -18.08 8.26
N ASP A 79 -2.91 -17.58 9.40
CA ASP A 79 -3.75 -17.28 10.55
C ASP A 79 -4.19 -15.80 10.57
N ALA A 80 -4.85 -15.38 9.48
CA ALA A 80 -5.38 -14.02 9.35
C ALA A 80 -6.30 -13.64 10.54
N ARG A 81 -6.99 -14.63 11.12
CA ARG A 81 -7.81 -14.43 12.32
C ARG A 81 -6.98 -13.93 13.50
N GLN A 82 -5.84 -14.58 13.78
CA GLN A 82 -4.96 -14.21 14.87
C GLN A 82 -4.36 -12.82 14.63
N TRP A 83 -3.97 -12.49 13.39
CA TRP A 83 -3.40 -11.19 13.06
C TRP A 83 -4.38 -10.06 13.38
N VAL A 84 -5.61 -10.18 12.88
CA VAL A 84 -6.66 -9.17 13.09
C VAL A 84 -7.10 -9.11 14.56
N GLU A 85 -7.22 -10.25 15.24
CA GLU A 85 -7.55 -10.32 16.66
C GLU A 85 -6.47 -9.64 17.53
N THR A 86 -5.20 -9.84 17.19
CA THR A 86 -4.07 -9.20 17.89
C THR A 86 -4.11 -7.68 17.70
N ALA A 87 -4.32 -7.20 16.47
CA ALA A 87 -4.47 -5.77 16.21
C ALA A 87 -5.62 -5.16 17.05
N LYS A 88 -6.77 -5.84 17.05
CA LYS A 88 -7.92 -5.40 17.85
C LYS A 88 -7.62 -5.37 19.35
N LYS A 89 -7.01 -6.42 19.91
CA LYS A 89 -6.60 -6.49 21.33
C LYS A 89 -5.55 -5.43 21.68
N ALA A 90 -4.72 -5.04 20.72
CA ALA A 90 -3.73 -3.97 20.85
C ALA A 90 -4.37 -2.54 20.80
N GLY A 91 -5.69 -2.43 20.61
CA GLY A 91 -6.38 -1.15 20.47
C GLY A 91 -6.19 -0.48 19.12
N MET A 92 -5.62 -1.18 18.14
CA MET A 92 -5.45 -0.71 16.76
C MET A 92 -6.79 -0.66 16.05
N LYS A 93 -6.95 0.26 15.11
CA LYS A 93 -8.21 0.49 14.39
C LYS A 93 -8.18 -0.05 12.97
N TYR A 94 -7.01 -0.32 12.44
CA TYR A 94 -6.81 -0.83 11.09
C TYR A 94 -5.53 -1.64 10.96
N ILE A 95 -5.46 -2.41 9.87
CA ILE A 95 -4.27 -3.14 9.44
C ILE A 95 -3.89 -2.62 8.06
N ILE A 96 -2.59 -2.47 7.79
CA ILE A 96 -2.04 -2.36 6.45
C ILE A 96 -1.34 -3.68 6.12
N LEU A 97 -1.80 -4.35 5.06
CA LEU A 97 -1.24 -5.61 4.59
C LEU A 97 -0.31 -5.34 3.40
N VAL A 98 0.92 -5.82 3.46
CA VAL A 98 1.77 -5.93 2.27
C VAL A 98 1.11 -6.92 1.30
N THR A 99 0.70 -6.43 0.13
CA THR A 99 0.10 -7.28 -0.91
C THR A 99 1.14 -7.75 -1.91
N LYS A 100 2.05 -6.87 -2.31
CA LYS A 100 3.22 -7.13 -3.14
C LYS A 100 4.35 -6.20 -2.71
N HIS A 101 5.50 -6.76 -2.34
CA HIS A 101 6.70 -6.00 -2.01
C HIS A 101 7.61 -5.84 -3.23
N HIS A 102 8.82 -5.30 -3.09
CA HIS A 102 9.75 -4.97 -4.19
C HIS A 102 10.18 -6.17 -5.04
N GLU A 103 10.19 -7.37 -4.49
CA GLU A 103 10.54 -8.60 -5.22
C GLU A 103 9.47 -9.05 -6.21
N GLY A 104 8.26 -8.49 -6.11
CA GLY A 104 7.17 -8.76 -7.07
C GLY A 104 6.26 -9.95 -6.72
N PHE A 105 6.48 -10.66 -5.58
CA PHE A 105 5.63 -11.77 -5.20
C PHE A 105 4.27 -11.29 -4.69
N CYS A 106 3.19 -11.76 -5.34
CA CYS A 106 1.82 -11.37 -5.03
C CYS A 106 1.17 -12.30 -4.00
N LEU A 107 0.62 -11.72 -2.93
CA LEU A 107 -0.13 -12.46 -1.90
C LEU A 107 -1.59 -12.80 -2.29
N TRP A 108 -1.92 -12.68 -3.56
CA TRP A 108 -3.19 -13.09 -4.19
C TRP A 108 -2.92 -13.74 -5.54
N ASP A 109 -3.87 -14.51 -6.07
CA ASP A 109 -3.85 -15.06 -7.42
C ASP A 109 -4.03 -13.92 -8.45
N SER A 110 -2.92 -13.44 -9.01
CA SER A 110 -2.90 -12.31 -9.95
C SER A 110 -2.93 -12.77 -11.39
N LYS A 111 -3.85 -12.22 -12.19
CA LYS A 111 -3.91 -12.49 -13.63
C LYS A 111 -2.74 -11.91 -14.43
N TYR A 112 -1.88 -11.13 -13.79
CA TYR A 112 -0.80 -10.38 -14.44
C TYR A 112 0.57 -11.03 -14.25
N THR A 113 0.70 -12.01 -13.36
CA THR A 113 1.97 -12.70 -13.08
C THR A 113 1.71 -14.10 -12.56
N GLU A 114 2.65 -15.01 -12.79
CA GLU A 114 2.70 -16.32 -12.16
C GLU A 114 3.58 -16.31 -10.88
N TYR A 115 4.16 -15.16 -10.52
CA TYR A 115 4.95 -15.00 -9.30
C TYR A 115 4.04 -14.62 -8.13
N ASP A 116 3.24 -15.57 -7.68
CA ASP A 116 2.17 -15.36 -6.71
C ASP A 116 1.87 -16.60 -5.87
N VAL A 117 0.92 -16.46 -4.96
CA VAL A 117 0.49 -17.55 -4.07
C VAL A 117 -0.14 -18.72 -4.82
N ALA A 118 -0.82 -18.53 -5.97
CA ALA A 118 -1.45 -19.60 -6.72
C ALA A 118 -0.43 -20.61 -7.27
N ASN A 119 0.81 -20.15 -7.51
CA ASN A 119 1.93 -20.93 -8.02
C ASN A 119 2.94 -21.32 -6.92
N SER A 120 2.56 -21.21 -5.66
CA SER A 120 3.42 -21.42 -4.50
C SER A 120 3.13 -22.72 -3.74
N GLY A 121 3.91 -22.97 -2.69
CA GLY A 121 3.72 -24.11 -1.78
C GLY A 121 2.48 -24.00 -0.90
N ASN A 122 1.90 -22.80 -0.75
CA ASN A 122 0.62 -22.58 -0.08
C ASN A 122 -0.22 -21.57 -0.88
N GLN A 123 -1.28 -22.06 -1.50
CA GLN A 123 -2.11 -21.29 -2.45
C GLN A 123 -3.19 -20.43 -1.79
N THR A 124 -3.13 -20.22 -0.47
CA THR A 124 -4.09 -19.36 0.22
C THR A 124 -3.98 -17.93 -0.26
N ASN A 125 -5.08 -17.36 -0.72
CA ASN A 125 -5.17 -15.92 -1.04
C ASN A 125 -5.17 -15.12 0.27
N VAL A 126 -3.99 -14.64 0.67
CA VAL A 126 -3.78 -13.95 1.95
C VAL A 126 -4.56 -12.66 2.02
N VAL A 127 -4.62 -11.92 0.91
CA VAL A 127 -5.32 -10.63 0.83
C VAL A 127 -6.82 -10.83 1.10
N GLU A 128 -7.41 -11.86 0.49
CA GLU A 128 -8.82 -12.17 0.66
C GLU A 128 -9.14 -12.65 2.09
N GLU A 129 -8.29 -13.52 2.67
CA GLU A 129 -8.48 -14.01 4.03
C GLU A 129 -8.38 -12.88 5.07
N VAL A 130 -7.41 -11.97 4.92
CA VAL A 130 -7.29 -10.79 5.80
C VAL A 130 -8.50 -9.87 5.62
N ALA A 131 -9.00 -9.66 4.41
CA ALA A 131 -10.18 -8.83 4.15
C ALA A 131 -11.44 -9.40 4.83
N LYS A 132 -11.66 -10.72 4.75
CA LYS A 132 -12.76 -11.42 5.43
C LYS A 132 -12.67 -11.24 6.95
N GLU A 133 -11.48 -11.44 7.52
CA GLU A 133 -11.27 -11.32 8.96
C GLU A 133 -11.40 -9.88 9.46
N CYS A 134 -10.90 -8.90 8.73
CA CYS A 134 -11.10 -7.47 9.03
C CYS A 134 -12.59 -7.13 9.09
N LYS A 135 -13.39 -7.61 8.12
CA LYS A 135 -14.85 -7.44 8.14
C LYS A 135 -15.48 -8.09 9.36
N ARG A 136 -15.11 -9.35 9.64
CA ARG A 136 -15.68 -10.14 10.74
C ARG A 136 -15.42 -9.51 12.11
N GLN A 137 -14.24 -8.92 12.30
CA GLN A 137 -13.81 -8.38 13.59
C GLN A 137 -14.01 -6.87 13.74
N GLY A 138 -14.41 -6.17 12.67
CA GLY A 138 -14.64 -4.73 12.67
C GLY A 138 -13.35 -3.91 12.72
N ILE A 139 -12.28 -4.44 12.11
CA ILE A 139 -11.01 -3.73 11.87
C ILE A 139 -10.99 -3.24 10.43
N GLU A 140 -10.51 -2.02 10.18
CA GLU A 140 -10.39 -1.48 8.83
C GLU A 140 -9.14 -2.02 8.13
N LEU A 141 -9.15 -2.04 6.78
CA LEU A 141 -8.06 -2.59 5.97
C LEU A 141 -7.47 -1.53 5.04
N GLY A 142 -6.15 -1.35 5.14
CA GLY A 142 -5.31 -0.69 4.16
C GLY A 142 -4.45 -1.72 3.42
N LEU A 143 -3.97 -1.35 2.24
CA LEU A 143 -3.14 -2.20 1.39
C LEU A 143 -1.82 -1.48 1.08
N TYR A 144 -0.71 -2.18 1.27
CA TYR A 144 0.59 -1.75 0.77
C TYR A 144 0.84 -2.38 -0.60
N TYR A 145 1.42 -1.62 -1.49
CA TYR A 145 1.84 -2.07 -2.81
C TYR A 145 3.15 -1.37 -3.21
N SER A 146 4.16 -2.14 -3.59
CA SER A 146 5.39 -1.57 -4.13
C SER A 146 5.21 -1.07 -5.55
N LEU A 147 5.55 0.19 -5.80
CA LEU A 147 5.64 0.75 -7.15
C LEU A 147 6.75 0.07 -7.95
N TRP A 148 7.87 -0.25 -7.30
CA TRP A 148 8.95 -1.00 -7.92
C TRP A 148 8.70 -2.50 -7.85
N ASP A 149 9.02 -3.21 -8.94
CA ASP A 149 8.87 -4.65 -9.06
C ASP A 149 10.09 -5.21 -9.78
N ARG A 150 10.93 -5.91 -9.03
CA ARG A 150 12.20 -6.44 -9.51
C ARG A 150 12.04 -7.51 -10.59
N THR A 151 10.89 -8.18 -10.68
CA THR A 151 10.64 -9.17 -11.73
C THR A 151 10.22 -8.54 -13.04
N GLN A 152 9.59 -7.36 -12.98
CA GLN A 152 9.01 -6.68 -14.15
C GLN A 152 9.84 -5.50 -14.62
N ASN A 153 10.46 -4.78 -13.70
CA ASN A 153 11.11 -3.50 -13.95
C ASN A 153 12.41 -3.38 -13.14
N ALA A 154 13.25 -4.42 -13.17
CA ALA A 154 14.46 -4.50 -12.35
C ALA A 154 15.54 -3.50 -12.78
N ASP A 155 15.68 -3.22 -14.08
CA ASP A 155 16.69 -2.28 -14.57
C ASP A 155 16.20 -0.84 -14.39
N VAL A 156 16.75 -0.18 -13.39
CA VAL A 156 16.41 1.22 -13.04
C VAL A 156 16.78 2.23 -14.14
N LYS A 157 17.59 1.85 -15.12
CA LYS A 157 18.00 2.70 -16.25
C LYS A 157 17.18 2.45 -17.52
N ASP A 158 16.51 1.30 -17.62
CA ASP A 158 15.68 0.97 -18.78
C ASP A 158 14.27 1.53 -18.64
N LEU A 159 14.02 2.65 -19.31
CA LEU A 159 12.69 3.30 -19.33
C LEU A 159 11.79 2.75 -20.46
N SER A 160 12.28 1.87 -21.33
CA SER A 160 11.51 1.36 -22.46
C SER A 160 10.31 0.50 -22.05
N LYS A 161 10.36 -0.09 -20.87
CA LYS A 161 9.32 -0.95 -20.30
C LYS A 161 8.31 -0.22 -19.42
N ASP A 162 8.51 1.06 -19.14
CA ASP A 162 7.73 1.81 -18.15
C ASP A 162 6.23 1.82 -18.45
N GLU A 163 5.85 2.02 -19.72
CA GLU A 163 4.42 2.05 -20.08
C GLU A 163 3.75 0.69 -19.89
N ALA A 164 4.42 -0.39 -20.30
CA ALA A 164 3.91 -1.75 -20.13
C ALA A 164 3.79 -2.10 -18.64
N TYR A 165 4.80 -1.75 -17.86
CA TYR A 165 4.79 -1.95 -16.41
C TYR A 165 3.71 -1.12 -15.72
N ASN A 166 3.50 0.12 -16.12
CA ASN A 166 2.45 0.96 -15.56
C ASN A 166 1.05 0.37 -15.82
N LYS A 167 0.80 -0.22 -17.00
CA LYS A 167 -0.44 -0.95 -17.30
C LYS A 167 -0.61 -2.20 -16.43
N TYR A 168 0.47 -2.97 -16.27
CA TYR A 168 0.52 -4.13 -15.37
C TYR A 168 0.14 -3.73 -13.94
N MET A 169 0.79 -2.71 -13.38
CA MET A 169 0.52 -2.19 -12.03
C MET A 169 -0.93 -1.72 -11.86
N LEU A 170 -1.46 -0.93 -12.80
CA LEU A 170 -2.86 -0.48 -12.77
C LEU A 170 -3.84 -1.66 -12.83
N GLY A 171 -3.50 -2.71 -13.58
CA GLY A 171 -4.26 -3.96 -13.62
C GLY A 171 -4.31 -4.64 -12.26
N GLN A 172 -3.17 -4.82 -11.61
CA GLN A 172 -3.07 -5.41 -10.26
C GLN A 172 -3.79 -4.58 -9.19
N ILE A 173 -3.70 -3.25 -9.24
CA ILE A 173 -4.46 -2.38 -8.32
C ILE A 173 -5.97 -2.56 -8.50
N ASN A 174 -6.44 -2.69 -9.74
CA ASN A 174 -7.86 -2.98 -9.99
C ASN A 174 -8.28 -4.35 -9.44
N GLU A 175 -7.47 -5.40 -9.60
CA GLU A 175 -7.73 -6.73 -8.99
C GLU A 175 -7.86 -6.63 -7.48
N LEU A 176 -6.92 -5.96 -6.81
CA LEU A 176 -6.92 -5.79 -5.36
C LEU A 176 -8.19 -5.06 -4.88
N ILE A 177 -8.56 -3.97 -5.56
CA ILE A 177 -9.77 -3.21 -5.20
C ILE A 177 -11.02 -4.08 -5.37
N ASP A 178 -11.18 -4.72 -6.54
CA ASP A 178 -12.36 -5.51 -6.87
C ASP A 178 -12.49 -6.76 -5.97
N MET A 179 -11.38 -7.36 -5.56
CA MET A 179 -11.35 -8.49 -4.64
C MET A 179 -11.71 -8.07 -3.21
N VAL A 180 -11.02 -7.07 -2.65
CA VAL A 180 -11.18 -6.68 -1.25
C VAL A 180 -12.57 -6.08 -1.00
N GLN A 181 -13.10 -5.29 -1.94
CA GLN A 181 -14.40 -4.66 -1.78
C GLN A 181 -15.60 -5.64 -1.74
N LYS A 182 -15.42 -6.88 -2.15
CA LYS A 182 -16.42 -7.95 -1.94
C LYS A 182 -16.62 -8.25 -0.45
N HIS A 183 -15.63 -7.95 0.39
CA HIS A 183 -15.61 -8.29 1.81
C HIS A 183 -15.64 -7.06 2.70
N THR A 184 -14.77 -6.08 2.48
CA THR A 184 -14.64 -4.90 3.32
C THR A 184 -14.20 -3.67 2.52
N LYS A 185 -14.28 -2.48 3.16
CA LYS A 185 -13.81 -1.23 2.55
C LYS A 185 -12.29 -1.13 2.66
N ILE A 186 -11.65 -0.67 1.59
CA ILE A 186 -10.25 -0.25 1.63
C ILE A 186 -10.21 1.20 2.14
N VAL A 187 -9.46 1.45 3.21
CA VAL A 187 -9.36 2.78 3.81
C VAL A 187 -8.07 3.50 3.45
N GLU A 188 -7.07 2.74 2.96
CA GLU A 188 -5.76 3.28 2.64
C GLU A 188 -5.04 2.45 1.59
N PHE A 189 -4.34 3.14 0.68
CA PHE A 189 -3.26 2.56 -0.12
C PHE A 189 -1.93 3.21 0.26
N TRP A 190 -0.97 2.37 0.61
CA TRP A 190 0.40 2.71 0.97
C TRP A 190 1.33 2.29 -0.17
N PHE A 191 1.80 3.23 -0.97
CA PHE A 191 2.73 2.98 -2.08
C PHE A 191 4.17 3.21 -1.69
N ASP A 192 5.05 2.33 -2.15
CA ASP A 192 6.45 2.30 -1.78
C ASP A 192 7.39 2.10 -2.97
N GLY A 193 8.70 2.30 -2.77
CA GLY A 193 9.74 1.96 -3.75
C GLY A 193 9.83 2.88 -4.96
N GLY A 194 9.10 4.00 -4.99
CA GLY A 194 9.13 4.94 -6.12
C GLY A 194 10.50 5.58 -6.36
N TRP A 195 11.34 5.67 -5.34
CA TRP A 195 12.70 6.23 -5.42
C TRP A 195 13.71 5.30 -6.09
N GLU A 196 13.47 4.00 -6.09
CA GLU A 196 14.38 3.01 -6.66
C GLU A 196 14.54 3.18 -8.17
N LYS A 197 13.52 3.72 -8.83
CA LYS A 197 13.56 4.10 -10.22
C LYS A 197 13.10 5.55 -10.37
N SER A 198 13.94 6.48 -9.93
CA SER A 198 13.62 7.91 -9.80
C SER A 198 13.24 8.56 -11.14
N ASN A 199 13.74 8.05 -12.27
CA ASN A 199 13.44 8.57 -13.61
C ASN A 199 12.15 8.00 -14.22
N GLN A 200 11.51 7.02 -13.59
CA GLN A 200 10.27 6.46 -14.10
C GLN A 200 9.12 7.47 -13.99
N ARG A 201 8.31 7.54 -15.04
CA ARG A 201 7.05 8.27 -15.03
C ARG A 201 5.97 7.40 -14.41
N TRP A 202 5.94 7.36 -13.08
CA TRP A 202 4.93 6.62 -12.34
C TRP A 202 3.52 7.14 -12.67
N PRO A 203 2.51 6.26 -12.88
CA PRO A 203 1.16 6.66 -13.24
C PRO A 203 0.35 7.11 -12.01
N ILE A 204 0.93 7.99 -11.17
CA ILE A 204 0.36 8.37 -9.86
C ILE A 204 -1.05 8.94 -10.00
N GLN A 205 -1.27 9.79 -11.01
CA GLN A 205 -2.56 10.39 -11.26
C GLN A 205 -3.62 9.33 -11.63
N GLN A 206 -3.26 8.34 -12.47
CA GLN A 206 -4.15 7.25 -12.84
C GLN A 206 -4.42 6.32 -11.66
N LEU A 207 -3.39 5.98 -10.86
CA LEU A 207 -3.53 5.18 -9.64
C LEU A 207 -4.52 5.86 -8.67
N TYR A 208 -4.29 7.13 -8.38
CA TYR A 208 -5.17 7.90 -7.51
C TYR A 208 -6.60 7.94 -8.03
N SER A 209 -6.80 8.27 -9.31
CA SER A 209 -8.13 8.36 -9.92
C SER A 209 -8.84 7.00 -9.92
N THR A 210 -8.15 5.91 -10.24
CA THR A 210 -8.68 4.54 -10.21
C THR A 210 -9.15 4.16 -8.80
N ILE A 211 -8.33 4.44 -7.79
CA ILE A 211 -8.67 4.16 -6.39
C ILE A 211 -9.86 5.01 -5.96
N LYS A 212 -9.86 6.32 -6.23
CA LYS A 212 -10.94 7.22 -5.82
C LYS A 212 -12.27 6.94 -6.51
N ALA A 213 -12.25 6.48 -7.74
CA ALA A 213 -13.46 6.09 -8.47
C ALA A 213 -14.19 4.91 -7.81
N LYS A 214 -13.43 3.93 -7.30
CA LYS A 214 -13.98 2.70 -6.71
C LYS A 214 -14.07 2.77 -5.17
N ALA A 215 -13.17 3.49 -4.53
CA ALA A 215 -13.05 3.63 -3.08
C ALA A 215 -12.81 5.10 -2.68
N PRO A 216 -13.82 5.98 -2.78
CA PRO A 216 -13.65 7.43 -2.56
C PRO A 216 -13.15 7.78 -1.15
N GLN A 217 -13.41 6.94 -0.14
CA GLN A 217 -12.94 7.10 1.23
C GLN A 217 -11.45 6.74 1.41
N CYS A 218 -10.87 5.96 0.48
CA CYS A 218 -9.51 5.48 0.58
C CYS A 218 -8.51 6.63 0.51
N GLN A 219 -7.61 6.72 1.49
CA GLN A 219 -6.49 7.64 1.45
C GLN A 219 -5.32 7.00 0.69
N VAL A 220 -4.65 7.80 -0.12
CA VAL A 220 -3.52 7.34 -0.94
C VAL A 220 -2.27 8.05 -0.47
N GLY A 221 -1.31 7.29 0.03
CA GLY A 221 0.01 7.79 0.43
C GLY A 221 1.10 7.15 -0.43
N ILE A 222 2.13 7.92 -0.71
CA ILE A 222 3.31 7.44 -1.43
C ILE A 222 4.52 7.77 -0.58
N ASN A 223 5.35 6.78 -0.32
CA ASN A 223 6.54 6.99 0.50
C ASN A 223 7.49 7.98 -0.19
N TRP A 224 8.11 8.87 0.61
CA TRP A 224 8.95 9.97 0.13
C TRP A 224 8.23 10.95 -0.81
N SER A 225 6.97 11.26 -0.50
CA SER A 225 6.12 12.14 -1.32
C SER A 225 6.53 13.61 -1.34
N ILE A 226 7.39 14.07 -0.41
CA ILE A 226 7.84 15.47 -0.36
C ILE A 226 9.21 15.59 -1.02
N GLY A 227 9.37 16.60 -1.88
CA GLY A 227 10.62 16.87 -2.59
C GLY A 227 10.40 17.63 -3.88
N LEU A 228 11.48 17.90 -4.58
CA LEU A 228 11.43 18.60 -5.88
C LEU A 228 11.06 17.59 -6.99
N PRO A 229 9.99 17.82 -7.74
CA PRO A 229 9.55 16.91 -8.81
C PRO A 229 10.63 16.70 -9.89
N ASP A 230 11.39 17.74 -10.19
CA ASP A 230 12.42 17.75 -11.25
C ASP A 230 13.83 17.44 -10.73
N ASN A 231 13.98 17.17 -9.44
CA ASN A 231 15.25 16.77 -8.85
C ASN A 231 15.06 15.46 -8.06
N PRO A 232 15.31 14.32 -8.70
CA PRO A 232 15.11 13.01 -8.07
C PRO A 232 16.03 12.79 -6.85
N ASP A 233 17.17 13.49 -6.78
CA ASP A 233 18.12 13.38 -5.67
C ASP A 233 17.75 14.24 -4.47
N TYR A 234 16.82 15.19 -4.64
CA TYR A 234 16.34 16.05 -3.55
C TYR A 234 14.95 15.63 -3.07
N HIS A 235 14.94 14.79 -2.06
CA HIS A 235 13.75 14.43 -1.31
C HIS A 235 14.08 14.41 0.19
N PRO A 236 13.60 15.38 0.95
CA PRO A 236 13.83 15.43 2.39
C PRO A 236 13.07 14.29 3.05
N VAL A 237 13.72 13.13 3.16
CA VAL A 237 13.17 11.93 3.83
C VAL A 237 12.95 12.22 5.31
N LEU A 238 13.95 12.85 5.94
CA LEU A 238 13.88 13.19 7.36
C LEU A 238 12.84 14.28 7.61
N PRO A 239 11.88 14.06 8.52
CA PRO A 239 10.80 15.00 8.80
C PRO A 239 11.26 16.40 9.20
N GLU A 240 12.37 16.51 9.93
CA GLU A 240 12.97 17.79 10.35
C GLU A 240 13.48 18.65 9.18
N ASN A 241 13.71 18.03 8.03
CA ASN A 241 14.11 18.72 6.81
C ASN A 241 12.91 19.18 5.97
N GLN A 242 11.69 18.73 6.29
CA GLN A 242 10.47 19.15 5.62
C GLN A 242 9.96 20.47 6.22
N LYS A 243 9.45 21.36 5.37
CA LYS A 243 8.94 22.67 5.77
C LYS A 243 7.60 22.96 5.12
N GLU A 244 6.81 23.83 5.77
CA GLU A 244 5.60 24.39 5.17
C GLU A 244 5.88 24.96 3.79
N GLY A 245 5.00 24.66 2.83
CA GLY A 245 5.13 25.13 1.45
C GLY A 245 6.04 24.29 0.55
N PHE A 246 6.72 23.26 1.08
CA PHE A 246 7.54 22.39 0.21
C PHE A 246 6.69 21.69 -0.84
N PRO A 247 7.26 21.40 -2.03
CA PRO A 247 6.53 20.76 -3.12
C PRO A 247 6.25 19.29 -2.81
N ILE A 248 5.09 18.83 -3.31
CA ILE A 248 4.72 17.42 -3.31
C ILE A 248 5.32 16.78 -4.56
N ARG A 249 6.30 15.90 -4.39
CA ARG A 249 6.99 15.18 -5.47
C ARG A 249 6.07 14.19 -6.18
N TYR A 250 5.36 13.36 -5.40
CA TYR A 250 4.44 12.36 -5.93
C TYR A 250 3.00 12.84 -5.72
N PHE A 251 2.53 13.65 -6.67
CA PHE A 251 1.15 14.16 -6.63
C PHE A 251 0.27 13.37 -7.63
N PRO A 252 -0.97 13.03 -7.23
CA PRO A 252 -1.62 13.33 -5.96
C PRO A 252 -1.30 12.34 -4.83
N SER A 253 -1.07 12.86 -3.62
CA SER A 253 -0.92 12.10 -2.39
C SER A 253 -1.71 12.80 -1.28
N ALA A 254 -2.36 12.02 -0.40
CA ALA A 254 -3.24 12.55 0.63
C ALA A 254 -2.59 12.73 2.00
N PHE A 255 -1.43 12.10 2.22
CA PHE A 255 -0.67 12.15 3.47
C PHE A 255 0.80 11.83 3.21
N ARG A 256 1.66 12.16 4.17
CA ARG A 256 3.09 11.88 4.14
C ARG A 256 3.38 10.59 4.88
N LEU A 257 4.33 9.83 4.38
CA LEU A 257 4.77 8.57 4.96
C LEU A 257 6.22 8.69 5.45
N GLY A 258 6.51 8.01 6.56
CA GLY A 258 7.84 7.93 7.12
C GLY A 258 8.14 6.60 7.77
N ASP A 259 9.11 5.88 7.19
CA ASP A 259 9.66 4.64 7.72
C ASP A 259 11.19 4.76 7.88
N PRO A 260 11.76 4.61 9.05
CA PRO A 260 11.10 4.47 10.37
C PRO A 260 10.95 5.81 11.12
N TYR A 261 10.70 6.93 10.44
CA TYR A 261 10.82 8.26 11.01
C TYR A 261 9.56 8.73 11.76
N LEU A 262 9.78 9.46 12.84
CA LEU A 262 8.73 10.16 13.58
C LEU A 262 8.51 11.57 13.03
N PRO A 263 7.33 12.19 13.25
CA PRO A 263 7.10 13.57 12.80
C PRO A 263 8.02 14.55 13.52
N ALA A 264 8.33 15.66 12.84
CA ALA A 264 9.03 16.79 13.44
C ALA A 264 8.21 17.45 14.55
N THR A 265 8.84 18.34 15.33
CA THR A 265 8.15 19.14 16.35
C THR A 265 8.63 20.59 16.28
N PRO A 266 7.80 21.53 15.77
CA PRO A 266 6.45 21.33 15.19
C PRO A 266 6.50 20.57 13.86
N ASP A 267 5.42 19.83 13.55
CA ASP A 267 5.29 19.06 12.32
C ASP A 267 4.59 19.91 11.24
N PRO A 268 5.22 20.18 10.07
CA PRO A 268 4.59 20.91 8.97
C PRO A 268 3.41 20.10 8.40
N LYS A 269 2.34 20.79 8.01
CA LYS A 269 1.12 20.17 7.47
C LYS A 269 0.77 20.60 6.07
N LEU A 270 1.28 21.73 5.62
CA LEU A 270 0.87 22.38 4.38
C LEU A 270 1.96 22.25 3.32
N PHE A 271 1.64 21.57 2.25
CA PHE A 271 2.55 21.30 1.14
C PHE A 271 1.93 21.77 -0.16
N THR A 272 2.74 21.99 -1.21
CA THR A 272 2.27 22.65 -2.42
C THR A 272 2.42 21.79 -3.67
N HIS A 273 1.48 21.94 -4.60
CA HIS A 273 1.60 21.44 -5.96
C HIS A 273 0.92 22.42 -6.92
N ASN A 274 1.63 22.82 -7.98
CA ASN A 274 1.11 23.77 -8.99
C ASN A 274 0.48 25.04 -8.36
N GLY A 275 1.15 25.63 -7.38
CA GLY A 275 0.70 26.85 -6.70
C GLY A 275 -0.50 26.68 -5.76
N LYS A 276 -1.00 25.46 -5.56
CA LYS A 276 -2.10 25.15 -4.63
C LYS A 276 -1.53 24.49 -3.37
N THR A 277 -2.19 24.72 -2.24
CA THR A 277 -1.77 24.19 -0.93
C THR A 277 -2.67 23.04 -0.50
N TYR A 278 -2.05 21.99 0.06
CA TYR A 278 -2.70 20.76 0.50
C TYR A 278 -2.29 20.43 1.93
N TYR A 279 -3.28 20.08 2.76
CA TYR A 279 -3.02 19.54 4.10
C TYR A 279 -2.58 18.08 3.98
N MET A 280 -1.45 17.73 4.60
CA MET A 280 -0.89 16.38 4.57
C MET A 280 -0.43 15.96 5.99
N PRO A 281 -1.20 15.13 6.72
CA PRO A 281 -0.77 14.58 8.00
C PRO A 281 0.42 13.63 7.79
N TRP A 282 1.14 13.33 8.87
CA TRP A 282 2.25 12.38 8.87
C TRP A 282 1.80 11.02 9.40
N GLU A 283 2.25 9.96 8.76
CA GLU A 283 2.11 8.59 9.24
C GLU A 283 3.48 7.98 9.44
N SER A 284 3.78 7.62 10.69
CA SER A 284 5.00 6.94 11.08
C SER A 284 4.81 5.43 11.02
N THR A 285 5.72 4.73 10.35
CA THR A 285 5.77 3.27 10.35
C THR A 285 7.03 2.80 11.07
N VAL A 286 6.88 2.01 12.13
CA VAL A 286 7.98 1.58 12.98
C VAL A 286 7.89 0.09 13.26
N CYS A 287 9.01 -0.64 13.11
CA CYS A 287 9.09 -2.05 13.49
C CYS A 287 9.10 -2.22 15.01
N ILE A 288 8.34 -3.20 15.52
CA ILE A 288 8.44 -3.63 16.93
C ILE A 288 9.72 -4.42 17.21
N SER A 289 10.29 -5.01 16.14
CA SER A 289 11.56 -5.74 16.15
C SER A 289 12.61 -5.06 15.26
N GLY A 290 13.71 -5.74 14.96
CA GLY A 290 14.81 -5.19 14.16
C GLY A 290 14.58 -5.24 12.64
N LYS A 291 13.51 -5.91 12.17
CA LYS A 291 13.30 -6.24 10.77
C LYS A 291 11.87 -5.96 10.32
N TRP A 292 11.72 -5.69 9.01
CA TRP A 292 10.39 -5.55 8.40
C TRP A 292 9.73 -6.92 8.22
N PHE A 293 10.41 -7.85 7.57
CA PHE A 293 9.98 -9.25 7.48
C PHE A 293 10.46 -10.06 8.67
N TYR A 294 9.83 -11.20 8.92
CA TYR A 294 10.31 -12.13 9.95
C TYR A 294 11.65 -12.73 9.54
N HIS A 295 12.61 -12.68 10.47
CA HIS A 295 13.89 -13.39 10.40
C HIS A 295 14.03 -14.30 11.60
N THR A 296 14.52 -15.51 11.39
CA THR A 296 14.74 -16.49 12.47
C THR A 296 15.74 -16.01 13.50
N GLU A 297 16.70 -15.16 13.09
CA GLU A 297 17.79 -14.66 13.94
C GLU A 297 17.49 -13.27 14.54
N ASP A 298 16.34 -12.67 14.23
CA ASP A 298 15.99 -11.37 14.79
C ASP A 298 15.60 -11.50 16.28
N THR A 299 16.52 -11.08 17.12
CA THR A 299 16.36 -11.01 18.59
C THR A 299 16.19 -9.59 19.10
N THR A 300 16.23 -8.61 18.19
CA THR A 300 16.12 -7.19 18.53
C THR A 300 14.66 -6.80 18.70
N TYR A 301 14.31 -6.28 19.88
CA TYR A 301 12.95 -5.86 20.20
C TYR A 301 12.94 -4.54 20.96
N LYS A 302 11.95 -3.73 20.65
CA LYS A 302 11.63 -2.57 21.48
C LYS A 302 10.87 -3.01 22.73
N THR A 303 11.11 -2.30 23.81
CA THR A 303 10.38 -2.47 25.07
C THR A 303 8.99 -1.83 24.97
N VAL A 304 8.09 -2.20 25.89
CA VAL A 304 6.77 -1.55 26.02
C VAL A 304 6.92 -0.04 26.27
N ASP A 305 7.94 0.37 27.01
CA ASP A 305 8.19 1.78 27.34
C ASP A 305 8.64 2.58 26.11
N GLU A 306 9.56 2.01 25.31
CA GLU A 306 9.98 2.60 24.03
C GLU A 306 8.80 2.75 23.08
N LEU A 307 7.99 1.68 22.91
CA LEU A 307 6.82 1.73 22.04
C LEU A 307 5.76 2.73 22.53
N ALA A 308 5.57 2.84 23.84
CA ALA A 308 4.68 3.85 24.41
C ALA A 308 5.17 5.28 24.14
N GLY A 309 6.46 5.52 24.28
CA GLY A 309 7.10 6.79 23.93
C GLY A 309 6.96 7.12 22.43
N LEU A 310 7.15 6.11 21.55
CA LEU A 310 6.93 6.26 20.11
C LEU A 310 5.46 6.58 19.79
N TYR A 311 4.52 5.88 20.43
CA TYR A 311 3.08 6.16 20.27
C TYR A 311 2.74 7.62 20.58
N VAL A 312 3.18 8.12 21.74
CA VAL A 312 2.91 9.50 22.14
C VAL A 312 3.48 10.51 21.14
N LYS A 313 4.74 10.31 20.71
CA LYS A 313 5.41 11.21 19.76
C LYS A 313 4.78 11.14 18.37
N ALA A 314 4.58 9.95 17.84
CA ALA A 314 4.06 9.74 16.49
C ALA A 314 2.61 10.22 16.35
N THR A 315 1.77 10.06 17.39
CA THR A 315 0.37 10.43 17.33
C THR A 315 0.07 11.85 17.83
N ALA A 316 1.11 12.60 18.17
CA ALA A 316 0.97 14.03 18.47
C ALA A 316 0.64 14.81 17.18
N GLN A 317 0.07 15.99 17.35
CA GLN A 317 -0.18 16.94 16.26
C GLN A 317 -0.99 16.35 15.09
N ASP A 318 -2.04 15.56 15.40
CA ASP A 318 -2.91 14.93 14.38
C ASP A 318 -2.17 14.01 13.40
N ASN A 319 -1.20 13.26 13.92
CA ASN A 319 -0.44 12.27 13.16
C ASN A 319 -0.78 10.83 13.56
N ILE A 320 -0.20 9.87 12.85
CA ILE A 320 -0.59 8.46 12.88
C ILE A 320 0.64 7.60 13.17
N LEU A 321 0.46 6.51 13.92
CA LEU A 321 1.46 5.47 14.12
C LEU A 321 0.97 4.12 13.58
N ILE A 322 1.84 3.45 12.83
CA ILE A 322 1.67 2.06 12.46
C ILE A 322 2.84 1.26 13.00
N LEU A 323 2.56 0.16 13.69
CA LEU A 323 3.58 -0.77 14.17
C LEU A 323 3.67 -2.00 13.28
N ASN A 324 4.83 -2.19 12.67
CA ASN A 324 5.09 -3.37 11.87
C ASN A 324 5.29 -4.60 12.75
N THR A 325 4.50 -5.63 12.48
CA THR A 325 4.46 -6.90 13.23
C THR A 325 4.46 -8.05 12.24
N PRO A 326 5.65 -8.61 11.87
CA PRO A 326 5.76 -9.61 10.83
C PRO A 326 5.33 -11.00 11.34
N PRO A 327 4.42 -11.70 10.64
CA PRO A 327 4.15 -13.11 10.89
C PRO A 327 5.37 -13.99 10.58
N ASN A 328 5.53 -15.07 11.34
CA ASN A 328 6.58 -16.08 11.16
C ASN A 328 6.29 -16.99 9.95
N ARG A 329 7.17 -17.96 9.68
CA ARG A 329 7.03 -18.92 8.58
C ARG A 329 5.82 -19.85 8.70
N ASP A 330 5.25 -20.00 9.90
CA ASP A 330 4.00 -20.75 10.10
C ASP A 330 2.76 -19.90 9.78
N GLY A 331 2.94 -18.64 9.35
CA GLY A 331 1.85 -17.71 9.06
C GLY A 331 1.12 -17.19 10.30
N GLN A 332 1.83 -17.08 11.43
CA GLN A 332 1.31 -16.58 12.70
C GLN A 332 2.18 -15.45 13.27
N LEU A 333 1.55 -14.51 13.96
CA LEU A 333 2.29 -13.61 14.85
C LEU A 333 2.85 -14.41 16.03
N ARG A 334 4.11 -14.15 16.39
CA ARG A 334 4.75 -14.83 17.52
C ARG A 334 4.07 -14.48 18.83
N GLU A 335 4.00 -15.40 19.77
CA GLU A 335 3.43 -15.15 21.10
C GLU A 335 4.05 -13.94 21.80
N ARG A 336 5.36 -13.76 21.62
CA ARG A 336 6.09 -12.59 22.11
C ARG A 336 5.56 -11.28 21.55
N ASP A 337 5.25 -11.23 20.23
CA ASP A 337 4.73 -10.03 19.57
C ASP A 337 3.32 -9.72 20.06
N VAL A 338 2.49 -10.74 20.17
CA VAL A 338 1.12 -10.64 20.71
C VAL A 338 1.15 -10.11 22.14
N LYS A 339 2.05 -10.64 22.98
CA LYS A 339 2.23 -10.19 24.36
C LYS A 339 2.69 -8.74 24.44
N LEU A 340 3.71 -8.37 23.66
CA LEU A 340 4.27 -7.02 23.60
C LEU A 340 3.21 -5.98 23.24
N LEU A 341 2.43 -6.24 22.20
CA LEU A 341 1.36 -5.35 21.75
C LEU A 341 0.19 -5.26 22.76
N THR A 342 -0.14 -6.38 23.41
CA THR A 342 -1.18 -6.40 24.46
C THR A 342 -0.73 -5.63 25.69
N ASP A 343 0.51 -5.75 26.10
CA ASP A 343 1.05 -5.01 27.25
C ASP A 343 1.18 -3.51 26.93
N LEU A 344 1.52 -3.17 25.68
CA LEU A 344 1.49 -1.77 25.19
C LEU A 344 0.07 -1.18 25.28
N ALA A 345 -0.93 -1.93 24.84
CA ALA A 345 -2.32 -1.48 24.91
C ALA A 345 -2.77 -1.21 26.37
N LYS A 346 -2.41 -2.09 27.30
CA LYS A 346 -2.67 -1.90 28.74
C LYS A 346 -1.99 -0.64 29.26
N LYS A 347 -0.69 -0.46 28.94
CA LYS A 347 0.09 0.70 29.38
C LYS A 347 -0.50 2.02 28.89
N LEU A 348 -0.96 2.06 27.64
CA LEU A 348 -1.55 3.24 27.01
C LEU A 348 -3.06 3.37 27.26
N ASN A 349 -3.67 2.45 28.01
CA ASN A 349 -5.12 2.37 28.25
C ASN A 349 -5.95 2.42 26.96
N LEU A 350 -5.49 1.70 25.91
CA LEU A 350 -6.18 1.59 24.62
C LEU A 350 -7.30 0.53 24.71
N LYS A 351 -8.43 0.81 24.01
CA LYS A 351 -9.58 -0.09 23.95
C LYS A 351 -9.93 -0.44 22.50
#